data_65bf6c4d0627b603efe0c8a0597738c7
#
_entry.id   65bf6c4d0627b603efe0c8a0597738c7
#
_cell.length_a   1.000
_cell.length_b   1.000
_cell.length_c   1.000
_cell.angle_alpha   90.00
_cell.angle_beta   90.00
_cell.angle_gamma   90.00
#
_symmetry.space_group_name_H-M   'P 1'
#
loop_
_entity.id
_entity.type
_entity.pdbx_description
1 polymer ?
#
loop_
_entity_poly.entity_id
_entity_poly.type
_entity_poly.pdbx_seq_one_letter_code
_entity_poly.pdbx_strand_id
1 'polypeptide(L)'
;ANIRDQCSWVHMRQKEDATHKAKDLVRMAVANARLIRALSELALPVIQKGLIIGGGVAGMTAAIKLAEQGYEVFLLEKEAELGGNLRNLHYTLEGQDVQAFLKDLIHRVTSNPSIHVITNALVVDFTGSKGNFSTGVMVAPTMYYRKIEHGITILATGAQEWKPNEYLYGEDPRILTQLELESRIVNQPEEVARANQILMIQCVGSRNKERPNCSRTCCATAVKNALKIKELNPHADISILYRDMRTYGLAESYYARAREQGIMFVRYEPEEKPEVKKDGKDLTVSFLDRILKEKIEIKPDLVVLSAATIPRENEELATMLKAPRTMEGFFLEAHMKLRPVDFATDGMYLAGGAHGPKLISET
;
A
#
# COMPACT_ATOMS: atom_id res chain seq x y z
N ALA A 1 5.20 -45.18 -3.57
CA ALA A 1 6.57 -45.20 -3.02
C ALA A 1 7.52 -44.41 -3.89
N ASN A 2 8.38 -43.60 -3.29
CA ASN A 2 9.41 -42.86 -3.99
C ASN A 2 10.73 -43.65 -3.94
N ILE A 3 10.93 -44.55 -4.91
CA ILE A 3 12.10 -45.46 -4.95
C ILE A 3 13.39 -44.66 -5.18
N ARG A 4 13.34 -43.54 -5.93
CA ARG A 4 14.51 -42.72 -6.20
C ARG A 4 15.11 -42.16 -4.92
N ASP A 5 14.34 -41.47 -4.15
CA ASP A 5 14.84 -40.74 -2.97
C ASP A 5 14.99 -41.68 -1.75
N GLN A 6 14.09 -42.65 -1.61
CA GLN A 6 14.07 -43.56 -0.45
C GLN A 6 14.98 -44.78 -0.60
N CYS A 7 15.44 -45.06 -1.83
CA CYS A 7 16.28 -46.24 -2.09
C CYS A 7 17.52 -45.90 -2.94
N SER A 8 17.37 -45.48 -4.22
CA SER A 8 18.50 -45.37 -5.13
C SER A 8 19.53 -44.28 -4.70
N TRP A 9 19.08 -43.14 -4.22
CA TRP A 9 19.99 -42.09 -3.77
C TRP A 9 20.64 -42.39 -2.43
N VAL A 10 19.90 -42.97 -1.49
CA VAL A 10 20.40 -43.26 -0.13
C VAL A 10 21.36 -44.44 -0.15
N HIS A 11 21.19 -45.41 -1.07
CA HIS A 11 21.96 -46.66 -1.14
C HIS A 11 22.75 -46.83 -2.43
N MET A 12 23.25 -45.74 -3.04
CA MET A 12 24.01 -45.78 -4.30
C MET A 12 25.20 -46.75 -4.29
N ARG A 13 25.83 -46.98 -3.12
CA ARG A 13 27.01 -47.84 -2.97
C ARG A 13 26.68 -49.31 -2.56
N GLN A 14 25.40 -49.61 -2.29
CA GLN A 14 24.90 -50.90 -1.82
C GLN A 14 23.83 -51.44 -2.79
N LYS A 15 24.26 -51.71 -4.04
CA LYS A 15 23.35 -51.99 -5.16
C LYS A 15 22.42 -53.21 -4.94
N GLU A 16 22.92 -54.27 -4.36
CA GLU A 16 22.12 -55.51 -4.11
C GLU A 16 21.08 -55.28 -3.06
N ASP A 17 21.48 -54.73 -1.90
CA ASP A 17 20.56 -54.39 -0.80
C ASP A 17 19.55 -53.33 -1.22
N ALA A 18 19.98 -52.35 -2.02
CA ALA A 18 19.10 -51.32 -2.60
C ALA A 18 18.03 -51.98 -3.51
N THR A 19 18.38 -53.00 -4.28
CA THR A 19 17.42 -53.74 -5.10
C THR A 19 16.38 -54.49 -4.27
N HIS A 20 16.82 -55.15 -3.18
CA HIS A 20 15.89 -55.80 -2.24
C HIS A 20 14.95 -54.80 -1.59
N LYS A 21 15.49 -53.68 -1.07
CA LYS A 21 14.71 -52.60 -0.49
C LYS A 21 13.72 -51.98 -1.49
N ALA A 22 14.11 -51.79 -2.75
CA ALA A 22 13.21 -51.30 -3.79
C ALA A 22 12.02 -52.23 -4.03
N LYS A 23 12.29 -53.56 -4.09
CA LYS A 23 11.23 -54.57 -4.22
C LYS A 23 10.27 -54.52 -3.04
N ASP A 24 10.77 -54.34 -1.82
CA ASP A 24 9.93 -54.29 -0.62
C ASP A 24 9.12 -53.01 -0.59
N LEU A 25 9.70 -51.86 -0.96
CA LEU A 25 8.97 -50.59 -1.10
C LEU A 25 7.82 -50.71 -2.12
N VAL A 26 8.06 -51.39 -3.25
CA VAL A 26 7.00 -51.65 -4.24
C VAL A 26 5.91 -52.57 -3.67
N ARG A 27 6.30 -53.70 -3.03
CA ARG A 27 5.35 -54.62 -2.40
C ARG A 27 4.47 -53.91 -1.38
N MET A 28 5.07 -53.11 -0.49
CA MET A 28 4.34 -52.30 0.50
C MET A 28 3.40 -51.30 -0.18
N ALA A 29 3.87 -50.61 -1.23
CA ALA A 29 3.04 -49.66 -1.96
C ALA A 29 1.84 -50.31 -2.64
N VAL A 30 2.06 -51.49 -3.26
CA VAL A 30 0.98 -52.25 -3.89
C VAL A 30 -0.02 -52.75 -2.83
N ALA A 31 0.47 -53.28 -1.70
CA ALA A 31 -0.38 -53.72 -0.61
C ALA A 31 -1.24 -52.57 -0.06
N ASN A 32 -0.62 -51.38 0.13
CA ASN A 32 -1.34 -50.19 0.54
C ASN A 32 -2.37 -49.75 -0.51
N ALA A 33 -1.97 -49.72 -1.80
CA ALA A 33 -2.86 -49.31 -2.88
C ALA A 33 -4.12 -50.20 -2.99
N ARG A 34 -4.01 -51.50 -2.68
CA ARG A 34 -5.15 -52.41 -2.65
C ARG A 34 -6.17 -52.11 -1.53
N LEU A 35 -5.73 -51.37 -0.49
CA LEU A 35 -6.58 -51.00 0.64
C LEU A 35 -7.12 -49.56 0.50
N ILE A 36 -6.63 -48.79 -0.49
CA ILE A 36 -7.12 -47.45 -0.75
C ILE A 36 -8.57 -47.56 -1.23
N ARG A 37 -9.43 -46.84 -0.54
CA ARG A 37 -10.81 -46.62 -0.97
C ARG A 37 -10.94 -45.26 -1.63
N ALA A 38 -11.86 -45.12 -2.58
CA ALA A 38 -12.19 -43.79 -3.13
C ALA A 38 -12.62 -42.86 -2.00
N LEU A 39 -12.08 -41.66 -1.98
CA LEU A 39 -12.53 -40.64 -1.05
C LEU A 39 -13.93 -40.19 -1.46
N SER A 40 -14.82 -40.05 -0.50
CA SER A 40 -16.12 -39.43 -0.72
C SER A 40 -15.94 -37.92 -0.84
N GLU A 41 -16.47 -37.33 -1.88
CA GLU A 41 -16.54 -35.89 -2.00
C GLU A 41 -17.62 -35.35 -1.05
N LEU A 42 -17.26 -34.36 -0.27
CA LEU A 42 -18.18 -33.61 0.57
C LEU A 42 -18.55 -32.32 -0.14
N ALA A 43 -19.80 -32.20 -0.59
CA ALA A 43 -20.33 -30.95 -1.12
C ALA A 43 -20.74 -30.02 0.03
N LEU A 44 -20.08 -28.90 0.17
CA LEU A 44 -20.43 -27.86 1.14
C LEU A 44 -21.11 -26.70 0.40
N PRO A 45 -22.22 -26.15 0.94
CA PRO A 45 -22.83 -24.96 0.39
C PRO A 45 -21.87 -23.78 0.51
N VAL A 46 -21.86 -22.89 -0.50
CA VAL A 46 -21.04 -21.68 -0.50
C VAL A 46 -21.96 -20.47 -0.43
N ILE A 47 -21.71 -19.59 0.53
CA ILE A 47 -22.41 -18.31 0.64
C ILE A 47 -21.88 -17.37 -0.46
N GLN A 48 -22.75 -17.06 -1.41
CA GLN A 48 -22.40 -16.22 -2.58
C GLN A 48 -22.45 -14.73 -2.24
N LYS A 49 -21.73 -14.31 -1.20
CA LYS A 49 -21.60 -12.95 -0.72
C LYS A 49 -20.13 -12.62 -0.48
N GLY A 50 -19.75 -11.40 -0.79
CA GLY A 50 -18.40 -10.89 -0.50
C GLY A 50 -18.40 -9.95 0.69
N LEU A 51 -17.38 -10.05 1.56
CA LEU A 51 -17.06 -9.05 2.56
C LEU A 51 -15.80 -8.31 2.14
N ILE A 52 -15.86 -6.97 2.16
CA ILE A 52 -14.72 -6.11 1.87
C ILE A 52 -14.45 -5.23 3.08
N ILE A 53 -13.23 -5.22 3.59
CA ILE A 53 -12.80 -4.43 4.73
C ILE A 53 -11.92 -3.28 4.26
N GLY A 54 -12.48 -2.07 4.28
CA GLY A 54 -11.87 -0.82 3.85
C GLY A 54 -12.57 -0.17 2.66
N GLY A 55 -13.12 1.03 2.87
CA GLY A 55 -13.89 1.81 1.87
C GLY A 55 -13.04 2.79 1.06
N GLY A 56 -11.74 2.50 0.87
CA GLY A 56 -10.87 3.23 -0.05
C GLY A 56 -11.06 2.81 -1.51
N VAL A 57 -10.22 3.34 -2.42
CA VAL A 57 -10.32 3.06 -3.86
C VAL A 57 -10.31 1.56 -4.17
N ALA A 58 -9.42 0.78 -3.56
CA ALA A 58 -9.33 -0.66 -3.77
C ALA A 58 -10.61 -1.38 -3.36
N GLY A 59 -11.12 -1.09 -2.15
CA GLY A 59 -12.33 -1.73 -1.63
C GLY A 59 -13.57 -1.35 -2.42
N MET A 60 -13.76 -0.09 -2.76
CA MET A 60 -14.86 0.37 -3.58
C MET A 60 -14.85 -0.25 -4.99
N THR A 61 -13.67 -0.31 -5.62
CA THR A 61 -13.51 -0.93 -6.94
C THR A 61 -13.80 -2.42 -6.89
N ALA A 62 -13.30 -3.13 -5.86
CA ALA A 62 -13.57 -4.54 -5.65
C ALA A 62 -15.08 -4.80 -5.41
N ALA A 63 -15.75 -3.93 -4.64
CA ALA A 63 -17.18 -4.03 -4.39
C ALA A 63 -17.99 -3.92 -5.70
N ILE A 64 -17.69 -2.92 -6.51
CA ILE A 64 -18.34 -2.74 -7.83
C ILE A 64 -18.11 -3.96 -8.72
N LYS A 65 -16.85 -4.45 -8.77
CA LYS A 65 -16.51 -5.59 -9.64
C LYS A 65 -17.18 -6.90 -9.22
N LEU A 66 -17.36 -7.14 -7.94
CA LEU A 66 -18.14 -8.29 -7.45
C LEU A 66 -19.63 -8.11 -7.71
N ALA A 67 -20.17 -6.93 -7.49
CA ALA A 67 -21.59 -6.64 -7.77
C ALA A 67 -21.93 -6.74 -9.27
N GLU A 68 -21.04 -6.29 -10.17
CA GLU A 68 -21.16 -6.48 -11.62
C GLU A 68 -21.21 -7.96 -12.04
N GLN A 69 -20.63 -8.86 -11.23
CA GLN A 69 -20.71 -10.31 -11.43
C GLN A 69 -21.94 -10.95 -10.79
N GLY A 70 -22.82 -10.15 -10.18
CA GLY A 70 -24.08 -10.62 -9.59
C GLY A 70 -23.98 -11.05 -8.13
N TYR A 71 -22.87 -10.76 -7.43
CA TYR A 71 -22.71 -11.11 -6.03
C TYR A 71 -23.17 -9.96 -5.11
N GLU A 72 -23.80 -10.32 -3.99
CA GLU A 72 -24.08 -9.39 -2.90
C GLU A 72 -22.78 -9.08 -2.13
N VAL A 73 -22.54 -7.81 -1.82
CA VAL A 73 -21.29 -7.35 -1.22
C VAL A 73 -21.56 -6.49 0.02
N PHE A 74 -20.87 -6.79 1.10
CA PHE A 74 -20.79 -5.93 2.28
C PHE A 74 -19.46 -5.17 2.25
N LEU A 75 -19.52 -3.85 2.20
CA LEU A 75 -18.35 -2.96 2.24
C LEU A 75 -18.30 -2.28 3.61
N LEU A 76 -17.29 -2.64 4.41
CA LEU A 76 -17.05 -2.07 5.73
C LEU A 76 -16.04 -0.94 5.64
N GLU A 77 -16.36 0.20 6.27
CA GLU A 77 -15.45 1.32 6.44
C GLU A 77 -15.40 1.74 7.92
N LYS A 78 -14.18 1.89 8.46
CA LYS A 78 -13.95 2.29 9.84
C LYS A 78 -14.36 3.74 10.09
N GLU A 79 -14.09 4.61 9.11
CA GLU A 79 -14.42 6.03 9.18
C GLU A 79 -15.91 6.27 8.83
N ALA A 80 -16.37 7.48 9.09
CA ALA A 80 -17.75 7.88 8.79
C ALA A 80 -18.02 7.98 7.28
N GLU A 81 -16.97 8.13 6.45
CA GLU A 81 -17.09 8.39 5.04
C GLU A 81 -16.15 7.51 4.20
N LEU A 82 -16.63 7.12 3.02
CA LEU A 82 -15.84 6.41 2.03
C LEU A 82 -14.76 7.30 1.41
N GLY A 83 -13.75 6.67 0.79
CA GLY A 83 -12.73 7.35 -0.02
C GLY A 83 -11.31 7.12 0.46
N GLY A 84 -11.09 6.90 1.75
CA GLY A 84 -9.76 6.68 2.30
C GLY A 84 -8.76 7.77 1.88
N ASN A 85 -7.59 7.39 1.36
CA ASN A 85 -6.56 8.35 0.96
C ASN A 85 -6.93 9.22 -0.24
N LEU A 86 -7.90 8.82 -1.10
CA LEU A 86 -8.33 9.66 -2.21
C LEU A 86 -8.90 11.00 -1.76
N ARG A 87 -9.41 11.10 -0.54
CA ARG A 87 -9.93 12.35 0.02
C ARG A 87 -8.87 13.44 0.18
N ASN A 88 -7.59 13.02 0.29
CA ASN A 88 -6.44 13.89 0.46
C ASN A 88 -5.64 14.11 -0.84
N LEU A 89 -6.06 13.46 -1.93
CA LEU A 89 -5.41 13.57 -3.24
C LEU A 89 -6.33 14.34 -4.18
N HIS A 90 -5.77 15.29 -4.91
CA HIS A 90 -6.55 16.17 -5.79
C HIS A 90 -6.32 15.88 -7.28
N TYR A 91 -5.09 15.49 -7.64
CA TYR A 91 -4.74 15.19 -9.03
C TYR A 91 -3.69 14.08 -9.11
N THR A 92 -3.69 13.34 -10.22
CA THR A 92 -2.67 12.33 -10.51
C THR A 92 -1.43 12.97 -11.16
N LEU A 93 -0.37 12.19 -11.38
CA LEU A 93 0.83 12.65 -12.11
C LEU A 93 0.47 13.04 -13.56
N GLU A 94 -0.53 12.39 -14.14
CA GLU A 94 -1.06 12.64 -15.49
C GLU A 94 -2.01 13.84 -15.53
N GLY A 95 -2.33 14.45 -14.38
CA GLY A 95 -3.22 15.62 -14.26
C GLY A 95 -4.71 15.28 -14.18
N GLN A 96 -5.09 14.03 -13.94
CA GLN A 96 -6.49 13.64 -13.79
C GLN A 96 -7.06 14.14 -12.45
N ASP A 97 -8.31 14.58 -12.45
CA ASP A 97 -9.04 15.03 -11.26
C ASP A 97 -9.44 13.84 -10.38
N VAL A 98 -8.78 13.71 -9.23
CA VAL A 98 -9.03 12.63 -8.26
C VAL A 98 -10.32 12.83 -7.50
N GLN A 99 -10.75 14.08 -7.25
CA GLN A 99 -11.99 14.36 -6.52
C GLN A 99 -13.23 14.06 -7.37
N ALA A 100 -13.19 14.38 -8.66
CA ALA A 100 -14.24 13.99 -9.60
C ALA A 100 -14.34 12.46 -9.70
N PHE A 101 -13.22 11.77 -9.81
CA PHE A 101 -13.16 10.30 -9.81
C PHE A 101 -13.71 9.70 -8.50
N LEU A 102 -13.33 10.25 -7.34
CA LEU A 102 -13.83 9.80 -6.05
C LEU A 102 -15.35 9.94 -5.94
N LYS A 103 -15.88 11.08 -6.37
CA LYS A 103 -17.32 11.34 -6.36
C LYS A 103 -18.09 10.33 -7.22
N ASP A 104 -17.61 10.03 -8.43
CA ASP A 104 -18.19 9.00 -9.29
C ASP A 104 -18.13 7.62 -8.63
N LEU A 105 -16.98 7.25 -8.08
CA LEU A 105 -16.78 5.95 -7.44
C LEU A 105 -17.72 5.75 -6.24
N ILE A 106 -17.86 6.76 -5.39
CA ILE A 106 -18.80 6.73 -4.26
C ILE A 106 -20.25 6.60 -4.77
N HIS A 107 -20.62 7.37 -5.80
CA HIS A 107 -21.95 7.30 -6.38
C HIS A 107 -22.26 5.90 -6.90
N ARG A 108 -21.36 5.29 -7.65
CA ARG A 108 -21.52 3.91 -8.17
C ARG A 108 -21.66 2.87 -7.08
N VAL A 109 -20.92 3.02 -5.97
CA VAL A 109 -21.02 2.11 -4.81
C VAL A 109 -22.37 2.29 -4.09
N THR A 110 -22.76 3.54 -3.80
CA THR A 110 -23.94 3.82 -2.98
C THR A 110 -25.26 3.66 -3.73
N SER A 111 -25.26 3.78 -5.06
CA SER A 111 -26.43 3.57 -5.89
C SER A 111 -26.65 2.10 -6.31
N ASN A 112 -25.69 1.21 -6.06
CA ASN A 112 -25.80 -0.20 -6.44
C ASN A 112 -26.54 -1.00 -5.36
N PRO A 113 -27.71 -1.60 -5.64
CA PRO A 113 -28.52 -2.32 -4.65
C PRO A 113 -27.85 -3.59 -4.12
N SER A 114 -26.85 -4.14 -4.82
CA SER A 114 -26.11 -5.32 -4.38
C SER A 114 -24.94 -4.97 -3.43
N ILE A 115 -24.66 -3.68 -3.17
CA ILE A 115 -23.56 -3.24 -2.30
C ILE A 115 -24.13 -2.63 -1.04
N HIS A 116 -23.88 -3.27 0.09
CA HIS A 116 -24.28 -2.79 1.42
C HIS A 116 -23.10 -2.09 2.10
N VAL A 117 -23.11 -0.77 2.10
CA VAL A 117 -22.09 0.06 2.75
C VAL A 117 -22.39 0.17 4.24
N ILE A 118 -21.40 -0.11 5.07
CA ILE A 118 -21.47 0.05 6.53
C ILE A 118 -20.25 0.87 6.97
N THR A 119 -20.50 2.14 7.29
CA THR A 119 -19.49 3.06 7.84
C THR A 119 -19.45 3.03 9.35
N ASN A 120 -18.44 3.63 9.97
CA ASN A 120 -18.18 3.57 11.40
C ASN A 120 -18.16 2.11 11.92
N ALA A 121 -17.66 1.19 11.10
CA ALA A 121 -17.73 -0.25 11.29
C ALA A 121 -16.36 -0.80 11.76
N LEU A 122 -16.35 -1.43 12.93
CA LEU A 122 -15.20 -2.13 13.48
C LEU A 122 -15.43 -3.62 13.46
N VAL A 123 -14.53 -4.37 12.83
CA VAL A 123 -14.54 -5.84 12.88
C VAL A 123 -14.08 -6.30 14.26
N VAL A 124 -14.90 -7.12 14.93
CA VAL A 124 -14.64 -7.56 16.31
C VAL A 124 -14.60 -9.08 16.46
N ASP A 125 -15.06 -9.81 15.45
CA ASP A 125 -15.02 -11.29 15.42
C ASP A 125 -14.92 -11.78 13.98
N PHE A 126 -14.21 -12.90 13.80
CA PHE A 126 -14.06 -13.56 12.49
C PHE A 126 -13.89 -15.08 12.66
N THR A 127 -14.79 -15.84 12.06
CA THR A 127 -14.80 -17.31 12.16
C THR A 127 -15.18 -17.95 10.82
N GLY A 128 -14.99 -19.25 10.73
CA GLY A 128 -15.39 -20.03 9.54
C GLY A 128 -14.23 -20.39 8.63
N SER A 129 -14.55 -20.70 7.39
CA SER A 129 -13.62 -21.16 6.36
C SER A 129 -14.09 -20.70 4.98
N LYS A 130 -13.27 -20.90 3.96
CA LYS A 130 -13.59 -20.60 2.56
C LYS A 130 -15.02 -21.04 2.20
N GLY A 131 -15.80 -20.10 1.68
CA GLY A 131 -17.19 -20.31 1.31
C GLY A 131 -18.20 -20.10 2.45
N ASN A 132 -17.76 -20.13 3.71
CA ASN A 132 -18.64 -20.06 4.90
C ASN A 132 -17.96 -19.30 6.04
N PHE A 133 -17.65 -18.03 5.81
CA PHE A 133 -17.15 -17.12 6.84
C PHE A 133 -18.30 -16.44 7.59
N SER A 134 -18.02 -16.04 8.81
CA SER A 134 -18.89 -15.21 9.64
C SER A 134 -18.06 -14.13 10.30
N THR A 135 -18.44 -12.86 10.12
CA THR A 135 -17.77 -11.71 10.67
C THR A 135 -18.70 -10.94 11.59
N GLY A 136 -18.24 -10.70 12.82
CA GLY A 136 -18.91 -9.81 13.77
C GLY A 136 -18.43 -8.37 13.58
N VAL A 137 -19.35 -7.44 13.51
CA VAL A 137 -19.08 -6.02 13.28
C VAL A 137 -19.79 -5.18 14.33
N MET A 138 -19.07 -4.27 14.99
CA MET A 138 -19.62 -3.23 15.84
C MET A 138 -19.76 -1.94 15.05
N VAL A 139 -20.93 -1.31 15.08
CA VAL A 139 -21.22 -0.10 14.33
C VAL A 139 -21.53 1.06 15.27
N ALA A 140 -20.71 2.12 15.20
CA ALA A 140 -20.92 3.33 15.97
C ALA A 140 -22.05 4.22 15.35
N PRO A 141 -22.67 5.14 16.12
CA PRO A 141 -22.36 5.48 17.53
C PRO A 141 -23.01 4.55 18.57
N THR A 142 -24.03 3.81 18.20
CA THR A 142 -24.79 2.97 19.13
C THR A 142 -24.08 1.68 19.54
N MET A 143 -22.95 1.38 18.88
CA MET A 143 -22.14 0.17 19.10
C MET A 143 -23.00 -1.11 19.00
N TYR A 144 -23.97 -1.14 18.08
CA TYR A 144 -24.73 -2.35 17.87
C TYR A 144 -23.91 -3.41 17.14
N TYR A 145 -24.08 -4.66 17.59
CA TYR A 145 -23.42 -5.82 16.98
C TYR A 145 -24.20 -6.32 15.77
N ARG A 146 -23.51 -6.54 14.66
CA ARG A 146 -24.06 -7.15 13.46
C ARG A 146 -23.19 -8.32 13.03
N LYS A 147 -23.82 -9.47 12.80
CA LYS A 147 -23.19 -10.64 12.21
C LYS A 147 -23.41 -10.66 10.70
N ILE A 148 -22.35 -10.86 9.92
CA ILE A 148 -22.37 -10.92 8.46
C ILE A 148 -21.81 -12.26 8.02
N GLU A 149 -22.62 -13.04 7.29
CA GLU A 149 -22.20 -14.30 6.70
C GLU A 149 -21.80 -14.09 5.24
N HIS A 150 -20.65 -14.62 4.84
CA HIS A 150 -20.09 -14.40 3.51
C HIS A 150 -19.16 -15.54 3.08
N GLY A 151 -18.92 -15.68 1.77
CA GLY A 151 -18.07 -16.74 1.22
C GLY A 151 -16.61 -16.35 1.05
N ILE A 152 -16.34 -15.06 0.86
CA ILE A 152 -14.98 -14.53 0.68
C ILE A 152 -14.77 -13.23 1.46
N THR A 153 -13.50 -12.93 1.78
CA THR A 153 -13.09 -11.68 2.42
C THR A 153 -12.02 -10.99 1.60
N ILE A 154 -12.15 -9.69 1.35
CA ILE A 154 -11.12 -8.85 0.73
C ILE A 154 -10.65 -7.79 1.73
N LEU A 155 -9.34 -7.80 2.05
CA LEU A 155 -8.72 -6.78 2.89
C LEU A 155 -8.20 -5.65 2.01
N ALA A 156 -8.76 -4.46 2.22
CA ALA A 156 -8.42 -3.24 1.49
C ALA A 156 -8.24 -2.04 2.44
N THR A 157 -7.70 -2.26 3.63
CA THR A 157 -7.57 -1.28 4.73
C THR A 157 -6.66 -0.10 4.40
N GLY A 158 -5.86 -0.21 3.33
CA GLY A 158 -5.00 0.88 2.86
C GLY A 158 -3.75 1.11 3.69
N ALA A 159 -3.16 2.29 3.49
CA ALA A 159 -1.99 2.78 4.18
C ALA A 159 -2.21 4.26 4.55
N GLN A 160 -1.26 4.85 5.27
CA GLN A 160 -1.32 6.26 5.66
C GLN A 160 0.04 6.93 5.54
N GLU A 161 0.04 8.26 5.47
CA GLU A 161 1.26 9.04 5.53
C GLU A 161 1.79 9.05 6.98
N TRP A 162 3.07 8.76 7.14
CA TRP A 162 3.76 8.95 8.42
C TRP A 162 3.93 10.43 8.71
N LYS A 163 3.63 10.86 9.92
CA LYS A 163 3.88 12.24 10.34
C LYS A 163 5.32 12.37 10.81
N PRO A 164 6.15 13.18 10.12
CA PRO A 164 7.56 13.35 10.45
C PRO A 164 7.78 13.90 11.87
N ASN A 165 8.88 13.48 12.49
CA ASN A 165 9.40 14.03 13.73
C ASN A 165 10.83 14.60 13.55
N GLU A 166 11.19 14.86 12.29
CA GLU A 166 12.49 15.42 11.87
C GLU A 166 12.26 16.68 11.01
N TYR A 167 13.31 17.44 10.79
CA TYR A 167 13.30 18.66 9.94
C TYR A 167 12.37 19.79 10.43
N LEU A 168 12.12 19.90 11.74
CA LEU A 168 11.23 20.92 12.33
C LEU A 168 9.76 20.84 11.85
N TYR A 169 9.32 19.69 11.35
CA TYR A 169 7.92 19.48 10.99
C TYR A 169 7.01 19.64 12.22
N GLY A 170 5.95 20.43 12.07
CA GLY A 170 5.05 20.78 13.16
C GLY A 170 5.52 21.96 14.02
N GLU A 171 6.78 22.43 13.88
CA GLU A 171 7.36 23.56 14.59
C GLU A 171 7.37 24.86 13.73
N ASP A 172 7.40 24.72 12.41
CA ASP A 172 7.34 25.83 11.46
C ASP A 172 6.31 25.59 10.37
N PRO A 173 5.34 26.51 10.15
CA PRO A 173 4.25 26.34 9.17
C PRO A 173 4.70 26.32 7.71
N ARG A 174 5.96 26.66 7.42
CA ARG A 174 6.58 26.57 6.10
C ARG A 174 7.06 25.17 5.75
N ILE A 175 7.03 24.24 6.74
CA ILE A 175 7.48 22.86 6.56
C ILE A 175 6.25 21.96 6.48
N LEU A 176 6.06 21.37 5.30
CA LEU A 176 4.86 20.63 4.92
C LEU A 176 5.21 19.20 4.46
N THR A 177 4.26 18.30 4.56
CA THR A 177 4.35 17.05 3.79
C THR A 177 3.89 17.26 2.34
N GLN A 178 4.14 16.28 1.46
CA GLN A 178 3.68 16.36 0.07
C GLN A 178 2.14 16.42 -0.04
N LEU A 179 1.40 15.75 0.85
CA LEU A 179 -0.06 15.81 0.88
C LEU A 179 -0.57 17.18 1.35
N GLU A 180 0.08 17.77 2.35
CA GLU A 180 -0.25 19.10 2.84
C GLU A 180 0.04 20.17 1.77
N LEU A 181 1.16 20.02 1.04
CA LEU A 181 1.46 20.88 -0.10
C LEU A 181 0.40 20.76 -1.20
N GLU A 182 0.00 19.55 -1.57
CA GLU A 182 -1.03 19.29 -2.58
C GLU A 182 -2.36 19.96 -2.20
N SER A 183 -2.77 19.81 -0.95
CA SER A 183 -3.95 20.49 -0.40
C SER A 183 -3.81 22.01 -0.48
N ARG A 184 -2.61 22.56 -0.18
CA ARG A 184 -2.34 24.01 -0.25
C ARG A 184 -2.34 24.51 -1.69
N ILE A 185 -1.78 23.75 -2.63
CA ILE A 185 -1.81 24.08 -4.07
C ILE A 185 -3.24 24.26 -4.59
N VAL A 186 -4.17 23.44 -4.12
CA VAL A 186 -5.56 23.48 -4.59
C VAL A 186 -6.39 24.53 -3.85
N ASN A 187 -6.26 24.60 -2.52
CA ASN A 187 -7.11 25.46 -1.69
C ASN A 187 -6.57 26.90 -1.52
N GLN A 188 -5.27 27.09 -1.69
CA GLN A 188 -4.57 28.36 -1.50
C GLN A 188 -3.51 28.60 -2.60
N PRO A 189 -3.86 28.52 -3.89
CA PRO A 189 -2.90 28.57 -4.99
C PRO A 189 -2.09 29.87 -5.02
N GLU A 190 -2.69 30.98 -4.61
CA GLU A 190 -2.00 32.29 -4.57
C GLU A 190 -0.89 32.34 -3.51
N GLU A 191 -1.04 31.62 -2.39
CA GLU A 191 0.00 31.53 -1.37
C GLU A 191 1.21 30.75 -1.90
N VAL A 192 0.95 29.61 -2.55
CA VAL A 192 2.00 28.78 -3.16
C VAL A 192 2.69 29.51 -4.32
N ALA A 193 1.93 30.28 -5.12
CA ALA A 193 2.47 31.07 -6.23
C ALA A 193 3.43 32.19 -5.78
N ARG A 194 3.35 32.64 -4.52
CA ARG A 194 4.27 33.65 -3.95
C ARG A 194 5.60 33.05 -3.49
N ALA A 195 5.67 31.74 -3.29
CA ALA A 195 6.91 31.08 -2.90
C ALA A 195 7.86 31.03 -4.11
N ASN A 196 9.05 31.66 -3.95
CA ASN A 196 10.06 31.67 -4.98
C ASN A 196 11.13 30.61 -4.81
N GLN A 197 11.42 30.21 -3.57
CA GLN A 197 12.44 29.21 -3.25
C GLN A 197 11.81 28.03 -2.53
N ILE A 198 11.74 26.87 -3.17
CA ILE A 198 11.08 25.69 -2.63
C ILE A 198 12.06 24.53 -2.61
N LEU A 199 12.19 23.88 -1.45
CA LEU A 199 13.05 22.72 -1.27
C LEU A 199 12.23 21.51 -0.89
N MET A 200 12.41 20.41 -1.60
CA MET A 200 11.78 19.13 -1.29
C MET A 200 12.80 18.10 -0.81
N ILE A 201 12.52 17.39 0.29
CA ILE A 201 13.40 16.36 0.84
C ILE A 201 12.71 14.99 0.71
N GLN A 202 13.38 14.10 -0.02
CA GLN A 202 12.86 12.74 -0.27
C GLN A 202 13.25 11.76 0.84
N CYS A 203 12.50 10.65 0.93
CA CYS A 203 12.76 9.52 1.83
C CYS A 203 12.68 9.86 3.33
N VAL A 204 11.89 10.86 3.71
CA VAL A 204 11.71 11.25 5.12
C VAL A 204 10.97 10.15 5.86
N GLY A 205 11.59 9.57 6.89
CA GLY A 205 11.05 8.45 7.68
C GLY A 205 11.00 7.09 6.98
N SER A 206 11.59 6.95 5.77
CA SER A 206 11.68 5.68 5.05
C SER A 206 13.12 5.33 4.66
N ARG A 207 13.38 4.07 4.28
CA ARG A 207 14.71 3.56 3.90
C ARG A 207 15.77 3.81 4.99
N ASN A 208 15.37 3.63 6.23
CA ASN A 208 16.21 3.73 7.43
C ASN A 208 16.18 2.40 8.20
N LYS A 209 16.78 2.34 9.38
CA LYS A 209 16.83 1.11 10.19
C LYS A 209 15.47 0.66 10.71
N GLU A 210 14.57 1.60 10.99
CA GLU A 210 13.23 1.31 11.51
C GLU A 210 12.26 0.91 10.38
N ARG A 211 12.37 1.58 9.25
CA ARG A 211 11.53 1.38 8.06
C ARG A 211 12.41 1.23 6.82
N PRO A 212 12.94 0.02 6.58
CA PRO A 212 13.89 -0.24 5.48
C PRO A 212 13.24 -0.19 4.11
N ASN A 213 11.92 -0.32 4.02
CA ASN A 213 11.17 -0.26 2.76
C ASN A 213 11.13 1.14 2.15
N CYS A 214 10.93 1.19 0.83
CA CYS A 214 10.67 2.41 0.08
C CYS A 214 9.16 2.66 -0.02
N SER A 215 8.75 3.91 0.16
CA SER A 215 7.34 4.31 -0.04
C SER A 215 6.88 4.35 -1.50
N ARG A 216 7.76 4.10 -2.47
CA ARG A 216 7.54 3.98 -3.93
C ARG A 216 6.86 5.18 -4.59
N THR A 217 5.81 5.75 -4.00
CA THR A 217 4.96 6.79 -4.59
C THR A 217 5.55 8.20 -4.44
N CYS A 218 6.38 8.43 -3.42
CA CYS A 218 6.81 9.77 -3.02
C CYS A 218 7.65 10.49 -4.09
N CYS A 219 8.47 9.80 -4.89
CA CYS A 219 9.22 10.42 -5.99
C CYS A 219 8.28 10.96 -7.08
N ALA A 220 7.28 10.18 -7.48
CA ALA A 220 6.28 10.62 -8.44
C ALA A 220 5.42 11.77 -7.88
N THR A 221 5.08 11.73 -6.58
CA THR A 221 4.32 12.80 -5.92
C THR A 221 5.13 14.11 -5.87
N ALA A 222 6.43 14.04 -5.56
CA ALA A 222 7.27 15.24 -5.55
C ALA A 222 7.40 15.86 -6.94
N VAL A 223 7.63 15.05 -7.98
CA VAL A 223 7.67 15.51 -9.37
C VAL A 223 6.34 16.12 -9.79
N LYS A 224 5.22 15.46 -9.47
CA LYS A 224 3.86 15.97 -9.73
C LYS A 224 3.63 17.35 -9.12
N ASN A 225 3.92 17.50 -7.84
CA ASN A 225 3.72 18.76 -7.12
C ASN A 225 4.68 19.86 -7.61
N ALA A 226 5.94 19.51 -7.91
CA ALA A 226 6.91 20.46 -8.45
C ALA A 226 6.49 20.99 -9.83
N LEU A 227 6.00 20.13 -10.71
CA LEU A 227 5.44 20.54 -12.01
C LEU A 227 4.21 21.42 -11.83
N LYS A 228 3.35 21.10 -10.86
CA LYS A 228 2.16 21.91 -10.58
C LYS A 228 2.51 23.30 -10.04
N ILE A 229 3.55 23.40 -9.22
CA ILE A 229 4.07 24.71 -8.76
C ILE A 229 4.61 25.50 -9.94
N LYS A 230 5.35 24.88 -10.87
CA LYS A 230 5.83 25.56 -12.09
C LYS A 230 4.70 26.09 -12.98
N GLU A 231 3.53 25.46 -12.99
CA GLU A 231 2.33 25.99 -13.65
C GLU A 231 1.78 27.25 -12.96
N LEU A 232 1.87 27.34 -11.62
CA LEU A 232 1.41 28.50 -10.85
C LEU A 232 2.44 29.63 -10.82
N ASN A 233 3.72 29.28 -10.69
CA ASN A 233 4.86 30.22 -10.68
C ASN A 233 6.01 29.63 -11.51
N PRO A 234 6.10 29.99 -12.82
CA PRO A 234 7.18 29.53 -13.70
C PRO A 234 8.59 29.94 -13.24
N HIS A 235 8.69 31.00 -12.42
CA HIS A 235 9.95 31.52 -11.92
C HIS A 235 10.40 30.94 -10.59
N ALA A 236 9.58 30.07 -9.94
CA ALA A 236 9.96 29.45 -8.70
C ALA A 236 11.19 28.56 -8.88
N ASP A 237 12.19 28.72 -8.01
CA ASP A 237 13.35 27.85 -7.93
C ASP A 237 13.01 26.64 -7.05
N ILE A 238 12.94 25.47 -7.67
CA ILE A 238 12.56 24.24 -6.98
C ILE A 238 13.75 23.29 -6.98
N SER A 239 14.16 22.85 -5.79
CA SER A 239 15.21 21.86 -5.59
C SER A 239 14.64 20.60 -4.91
N ILE A 240 14.91 19.44 -5.47
CA ILE A 240 14.51 18.15 -4.91
C ILE A 240 15.75 17.39 -4.45
N LEU A 241 15.91 17.26 -3.13
CA LEU A 241 16.99 16.48 -2.52
C LEU A 241 16.55 15.01 -2.46
N TYR A 242 17.30 14.11 -3.09
CA TYR A 242 16.90 12.72 -3.24
C TYR A 242 18.07 11.74 -3.00
N ARG A 243 17.74 10.48 -2.67
CA ARG A 243 18.72 9.38 -2.57
C ARG A 243 18.80 8.57 -3.87
N ASP A 244 17.65 8.13 -4.37
CA ASP A 244 17.45 7.55 -5.70
C ASP A 244 16.11 8.06 -6.23
N MET A 245 16.08 8.50 -7.49
CA MET A 245 14.82 8.85 -8.15
C MET A 245 14.14 7.59 -8.66
N ARG A 246 12.92 7.35 -8.19
CA ARG A 246 12.15 6.15 -8.51
C ARG A 246 10.85 6.47 -9.25
N THR A 247 10.97 7.29 -10.27
CA THR A 247 9.93 7.55 -11.28
C THR A 247 10.08 6.52 -12.39
N TYR A 248 9.76 5.27 -12.11
CA TYR A 248 9.94 4.15 -13.04
C TYR A 248 8.82 4.07 -14.08
N GLY A 249 9.09 3.34 -15.18
CA GLY A 249 8.14 3.14 -16.27
C GLY A 249 7.81 4.46 -16.97
N LEU A 250 6.55 4.69 -17.27
CA LEU A 250 6.08 5.91 -17.97
C LEU A 250 6.24 7.18 -17.14
N ALA A 251 6.38 7.08 -15.81
CA ALA A 251 6.61 8.23 -14.95
C ALA A 251 7.97 8.91 -15.16
N GLU A 252 8.93 8.22 -15.83
CA GLU A 252 10.23 8.78 -16.20
C GLU A 252 10.11 10.01 -17.12
N SER A 253 9.12 10.05 -17.99
CA SER A 253 8.85 11.20 -18.86
C SER A 253 8.52 12.49 -18.08
N TYR A 254 7.84 12.35 -16.94
CA TYR A 254 7.54 13.49 -16.06
C TYR A 254 8.77 13.99 -15.31
N TYR A 255 9.66 13.07 -14.94
CA TYR A 255 10.95 13.43 -14.37
C TYR A 255 11.82 14.21 -15.39
N ALA A 256 11.89 13.73 -16.64
CA ALA A 256 12.58 14.42 -17.73
C ALA A 256 11.98 15.83 -17.93
N ARG A 257 10.65 15.93 -18.04
CA ARG A 257 9.93 17.22 -18.16
C ARG A 257 10.23 18.16 -16.98
N ALA A 258 10.30 17.64 -15.76
CA ALA A 258 10.63 18.46 -14.59
C ALA A 258 12.04 19.08 -14.70
N ARG A 259 13.02 18.29 -15.18
CA ARG A 259 14.38 18.79 -15.44
C ARG A 259 14.42 19.84 -16.56
N GLU A 260 13.67 19.64 -17.64
CA GLU A 260 13.53 20.61 -18.73
C GLU A 260 12.93 21.94 -18.26
N GLN A 261 12.05 21.91 -17.25
CA GLN A 261 11.49 23.11 -16.63
C GLN A 261 12.40 23.74 -15.56
N GLY A 262 13.66 23.29 -15.44
CA GLY A 262 14.65 23.85 -14.53
C GLY A 262 14.50 23.43 -13.07
N ILE A 263 13.73 22.36 -12.77
CA ILE A 263 13.69 21.80 -11.42
C ILE A 263 15.03 21.10 -11.16
N MET A 264 15.71 21.49 -10.10
CA MET A 264 17.01 20.91 -9.72
C MET A 264 16.83 19.63 -8.92
N PHE A 265 17.65 18.63 -9.22
CA PHE A 265 17.68 17.35 -8.52
C PHE A 265 19.08 17.13 -7.94
N VAL A 266 19.21 17.18 -6.61
CA VAL A 266 20.48 17.03 -5.91
C VAL A 266 20.48 15.76 -5.09
N ARG A 267 21.45 14.89 -5.34
CA ARG A 267 21.57 13.62 -4.63
C ARG A 267 22.28 13.79 -3.29
N TYR A 268 21.70 13.24 -2.23
CA TYR A 268 22.34 13.13 -0.92
C TYR A 268 22.47 11.66 -0.47
N GLU A 269 23.39 11.40 0.45
CA GLU A 269 23.57 10.08 1.05
C GLU A 269 22.92 9.99 2.45
N PRO A 270 22.53 8.80 2.91
CA PRO A 270 21.89 8.62 4.21
C PRO A 270 22.72 9.11 5.41
N GLU A 271 24.04 9.06 5.28
CA GLU A 271 25.00 9.47 6.30
C GLU A 271 25.19 11.00 6.33
N GLU A 272 24.86 11.67 5.23
CA GLU A 272 25.02 13.12 5.03
C GLU A 272 23.66 13.75 4.71
N LYS A 273 22.69 13.55 5.61
CA LYS A 273 21.34 14.07 5.46
C LYS A 273 21.34 15.61 5.41
N PRO A 274 20.41 16.23 4.68
CA PRO A 274 20.15 17.66 4.78
C PRO A 274 19.86 18.05 6.23
N GLU A 275 20.31 19.23 6.63
CA GLU A 275 19.99 19.83 7.93
C GLU A 275 19.05 21.00 7.73
N VAL A 276 17.96 21.06 8.50
CA VAL A 276 17.02 22.18 8.53
C VAL A 276 17.18 22.90 9.86
N LYS A 277 17.47 24.20 9.79
CA LYS A 277 17.66 25.04 10.97
C LYS A 277 16.79 26.28 10.89
N LYS A 278 16.35 26.75 12.04
CA LYS A 278 15.62 28.00 12.19
C LYS A 278 16.44 28.96 13.06
N ASP A 279 16.71 30.14 12.53
CA ASP A 279 17.33 31.23 13.28
C ASP A 279 16.41 32.44 13.25
N GLY A 280 15.73 32.68 14.34
CA GLY A 280 14.69 33.70 14.42
C GLY A 280 13.57 33.46 13.42
N LYS A 281 13.48 34.34 12.39
CA LYS A 281 12.50 34.20 11.30
C LYS A 281 13.05 33.43 10.09
N ASP A 282 14.36 33.27 10.00
CA ASP A 282 15.01 32.65 8.86
C ASP A 282 14.95 31.11 8.97
N LEU A 283 14.56 30.46 7.88
CA LEU A 283 14.65 29.01 7.70
C LEU A 283 15.81 28.74 6.75
N THR A 284 16.75 27.92 7.17
CA THR A 284 17.95 27.58 6.40
C THR A 284 18.03 26.07 6.24
N VAL A 285 18.25 25.61 5.02
CA VAL A 285 18.52 24.21 4.73
C VAL A 285 19.94 24.10 4.17
N SER A 286 20.76 23.29 4.79
CA SER A 286 22.12 23.01 4.33
C SER A 286 22.29 21.53 3.95
N PHE A 287 22.96 21.29 2.84
CA PHE A 287 23.26 19.96 2.32
C PHE A 287 24.58 19.94 1.54
N LEU A 288 25.20 18.78 1.42
CA LEU A 288 26.41 18.62 0.60
C LEU A 288 26.02 18.31 -0.85
N ASP A 289 26.42 19.19 -1.77
CA ASP A 289 26.39 18.85 -3.20
C ASP A 289 27.64 18.01 -3.53
N ARG A 290 27.42 16.75 -3.92
CA ARG A 290 28.51 15.79 -4.19
C ARG A 290 29.20 16.02 -5.52
N ILE A 291 28.59 16.73 -6.44
CA ILE A 291 29.18 17.10 -7.72
C ILE A 291 30.14 18.27 -7.52
N LEU A 292 29.66 19.31 -6.85
CA LEU A 292 30.45 20.49 -6.53
C LEU A 292 31.42 20.25 -5.38
N LYS A 293 31.13 19.23 -4.53
CA LYS A 293 31.88 18.92 -3.27
C LYS A 293 31.86 20.09 -2.26
N GLU A 294 30.79 20.86 -2.28
CA GLU A 294 30.60 22.02 -1.43
C GLU A 294 29.32 21.89 -0.61
N LYS A 295 29.32 22.44 0.59
CA LYS A 295 28.13 22.57 1.42
C LYS A 295 27.34 23.78 0.92
N ILE A 296 26.12 23.50 0.44
CA ILE A 296 25.20 24.52 -0.07
C ILE A 296 24.23 24.88 1.05
N GLU A 297 23.94 26.17 1.19
CA GLU A 297 22.89 26.67 2.08
C GLU A 297 21.85 27.41 1.26
N ILE A 298 20.58 27.06 1.50
CA ILE A 298 19.41 27.67 0.85
C ILE A 298 18.49 28.20 1.94
N LYS A 299 17.89 29.37 1.72
CA LYS A 299 16.83 29.93 2.56
C LYS A 299 15.48 29.76 1.85
N PRO A 300 14.80 28.62 2.00
CA PRO A 300 13.57 28.36 1.29
C PRO A 300 12.37 29.08 1.91
N ASP A 301 11.43 29.48 1.06
CA ASP A 301 10.09 29.92 1.47
C ASP A 301 9.24 28.74 1.96
N LEU A 302 9.45 27.56 1.34
CA LEU A 302 8.78 26.32 1.70
C LEU A 302 9.76 25.14 1.72
N VAL A 303 9.68 24.30 2.74
CA VAL A 303 10.32 22.98 2.81
C VAL A 303 9.26 21.91 2.74
N VAL A 304 9.39 20.96 1.80
CA VAL A 304 8.40 19.92 1.58
C VAL A 304 9.00 18.54 1.81
N LEU A 305 8.41 17.81 2.72
CA LEU A 305 8.89 16.51 3.15
C LEU A 305 8.13 15.40 2.44
N SER A 306 8.84 14.57 1.68
CA SER A 306 8.28 13.34 1.11
C SER A 306 8.27 12.26 2.17
N ALA A 307 7.25 12.28 3.01
CA ALA A 307 7.10 11.42 4.16
C ALA A 307 6.86 9.95 3.77
N ALA A 308 7.22 9.04 4.68
CA ALA A 308 7.01 7.62 4.51
C ALA A 308 5.52 7.27 4.40
N THR A 309 5.22 6.25 3.62
CA THR A 309 3.92 5.58 3.64
C THR A 309 4.03 4.38 4.56
N ILE A 310 3.20 4.34 5.59
CA ILE A 310 3.16 3.29 6.60
C ILE A 310 1.80 2.56 6.56
N PRO A 311 1.73 1.29 7.01
CA PRO A 311 0.45 0.61 7.15
C PRO A 311 -0.43 1.33 8.18
N ARG A 312 -1.74 1.16 8.07
CA ARG A 312 -2.65 1.54 9.14
C ARG A 312 -2.49 0.58 10.32
N GLU A 313 -2.98 0.96 11.49
CA GLU A 313 -3.02 0.09 12.67
C GLU A 313 -3.98 -1.09 12.41
N ASN A 314 -3.40 -2.22 12.02
CA ASN A 314 -4.14 -3.43 11.62
C ASN A 314 -3.76 -4.65 12.47
N GLU A 315 -3.12 -4.48 13.62
CA GLU A 315 -2.57 -5.58 14.40
C GLU A 315 -3.64 -6.52 14.94
N GLU A 316 -4.67 -5.94 15.55
CA GLU A 316 -5.82 -6.69 16.07
C GLU A 316 -6.55 -7.42 14.93
N LEU A 317 -6.81 -6.72 13.82
CA LEU A 317 -7.45 -7.31 12.64
C LEU A 317 -6.60 -8.45 12.06
N ALA A 318 -5.28 -8.25 11.93
CA ALA A 318 -4.37 -9.29 11.43
C ALA A 318 -4.36 -10.53 12.32
N THR A 319 -4.36 -10.35 13.63
CA THR A 319 -4.42 -11.44 14.62
C THR A 319 -5.74 -12.20 14.52
N MET A 320 -6.86 -11.49 14.46
CA MET A 320 -8.21 -12.05 14.35
C MET A 320 -8.37 -12.87 13.06
N LEU A 321 -7.92 -12.33 11.94
CA LEU A 321 -7.99 -12.96 10.62
C LEU A 321 -6.88 -13.99 10.39
N LYS A 322 -5.91 -14.12 11.30
CA LYS A 322 -4.69 -14.92 11.12
C LYS A 322 -3.96 -14.57 9.82
N ALA A 323 -3.96 -13.28 9.46
CA ALA A 323 -3.37 -12.76 8.25
C ALA A 323 -1.90 -12.37 8.51
N PRO A 324 -0.93 -12.92 7.76
CA PRO A 324 0.48 -12.59 7.93
C PRO A 324 0.77 -11.13 7.54
N ARG A 325 1.80 -10.56 8.17
CA ARG A 325 2.30 -9.20 7.88
C ARG A 325 3.79 -9.22 7.58
N THR A 326 4.26 -8.25 6.81
CA THR A 326 5.68 -7.97 6.61
C THR A 326 6.29 -7.39 7.90
N MET A 327 7.62 -7.27 7.94
CA MET A 327 8.31 -6.63 9.07
C MET A 327 7.88 -5.17 9.27
N GLU A 328 7.49 -4.49 8.19
CA GLU A 328 7.00 -3.11 8.21
C GLU A 328 5.52 -2.98 8.60
N GLY A 329 4.82 -4.11 8.78
CA GLY A 329 3.43 -4.17 9.22
C GLY A 329 2.37 -4.18 8.11
N PHE A 330 2.75 -4.18 6.83
CA PHE A 330 1.81 -4.40 5.72
C PHE A 330 1.35 -5.86 5.69
N PHE A 331 0.16 -6.10 5.16
CA PHE A 331 -0.29 -7.48 4.95
C PHE A 331 0.55 -8.16 3.88
N LEU A 332 0.78 -9.46 4.07
CA LEU A 332 1.63 -10.27 3.20
C LEU A 332 0.80 -11.29 2.44
N GLU A 333 1.01 -11.34 1.14
CA GLU A 333 0.41 -12.33 0.25
C GLU A 333 0.99 -13.74 0.46
N ALA A 334 0.25 -14.76 0.03
CA ALA A 334 0.70 -16.15 0.13
C ALA A 334 1.96 -16.43 -0.70
N HIS A 335 2.10 -15.80 -1.87
CA HIS A 335 3.28 -15.92 -2.72
C HIS A 335 3.29 -14.81 -3.79
N MET A 336 4.34 -14.00 -3.79
CA MET A 336 4.45 -12.80 -4.65
C MET A 336 4.26 -13.03 -6.15
N LYS A 337 4.53 -14.23 -6.67
CA LYS A 337 4.41 -14.55 -8.10
C LYS A 337 3.23 -15.46 -8.42
N LEU A 338 2.96 -16.44 -7.58
CA LEU A 338 1.98 -17.49 -7.86
C LEU A 338 0.60 -17.18 -7.26
N ARG A 339 0.56 -16.45 -6.15
CA ARG A 339 -0.66 -16.06 -5.44
C ARG A 339 -0.52 -14.63 -4.88
N PRO A 340 -0.42 -13.61 -5.76
CA PRO A 340 -0.02 -12.24 -5.38
C PRO A 340 -1.13 -11.44 -4.67
N VAL A 341 -2.36 -11.93 -4.71
CA VAL A 341 -3.53 -11.29 -4.08
C VAL A 341 -4.22 -12.18 -3.04
N ASP A 342 -3.76 -13.42 -2.89
CA ASP A 342 -4.33 -14.38 -1.93
C ASP A 342 -3.57 -14.32 -0.61
N PHE A 343 -4.27 -14.54 0.49
CA PHE A 343 -3.64 -14.97 1.73
C PHE A 343 -3.37 -16.47 1.74
N ALA A 344 -2.54 -16.93 2.70
CA ALA A 344 -2.35 -18.37 2.94
C ALA A 344 -3.67 -19.06 3.32
N THR A 345 -4.58 -18.34 3.98
CA THR A 345 -5.95 -18.80 4.26
C THR A 345 -6.80 -18.64 3.01
N ASP A 346 -7.28 -19.75 2.48
CA ASP A 346 -8.15 -19.76 1.30
C ASP A 346 -9.45 -18.98 1.52
N GLY A 347 -9.89 -18.25 0.48
CA GLY A 347 -11.08 -17.41 0.52
C GLY A 347 -10.85 -16.01 1.09
N MET A 348 -9.60 -15.70 1.47
CA MET A 348 -9.18 -14.36 1.88
C MET A 348 -8.24 -13.76 0.83
N TYR A 349 -8.47 -12.49 0.51
CA TYR A 349 -7.75 -11.77 -0.54
C TYR A 349 -7.26 -10.42 -0.05
N LEU A 350 -6.23 -9.90 -0.70
CA LEU A 350 -5.55 -8.65 -0.35
C LEU A 350 -5.60 -7.67 -1.53
N ALA A 351 -5.94 -6.40 -1.26
CA ALA A 351 -6.03 -5.38 -2.28
C ALA A 351 -5.44 -4.03 -1.83
N GLY A 352 -4.90 -3.30 -2.79
CA GLY A 352 -4.49 -1.90 -2.63
C GLY A 352 -3.34 -1.66 -1.66
N GLY A 353 -3.37 -0.50 -1.02
CA GLY A 353 -2.32 -0.03 -0.11
C GLY A 353 -2.14 -0.84 1.17
N ALA A 354 -3.07 -1.74 1.51
CA ALA A 354 -2.93 -2.68 2.61
C ALA A 354 -1.77 -3.67 2.40
N HIS A 355 -1.46 -3.98 1.14
CA HIS A 355 -0.33 -4.81 0.72
C HIS A 355 1.02 -4.06 0.73
N GLY A 356 0.99 -2.77 0.50
CA GLY A 356 2.16 -1.90 0.41
C GLY A 356 1.86 -0.62 -0.35
N PRO A 357 2.80 0.34 -0.36
CA PRO A 357 2.60 1.60 -1.07
C PRO A 357 2.36 1.38 -2.58
N LYS A 358 1.29 1.99 -3.11
CA LYS A 358 0.86 1.88 -4.51
C LYS A 358 0.32 3.21 -5.01
N LEU A 359 0.48 3.48 -6.30
CA LEU A 359 -0.23 4.54 -6.99
C LEU A 359 -1.71 4.17 -7.17
N ILE A 360 -2.57 5.14 -7.45
CA ILE A 360 -4.01 4.89 -7.69
C ILE A 360 -4.20 3.89 -8.84
N SER A 361 -3.41 4.05 -9.91
CA SER A 361 -3.44 3.16 -11.08
C SER A 361 -2.99 1.72 -10.82
N GLU A 362 -2.28 1.48 -9.72
CA GLU A 362 -1.81 0.15 -9.29
C GLU A 362 -2.75 -0.51 -8.27
N THR A 363 -3.79 0.22 -7.86
CA THR A 363 -4.70 -0.19 -6.80
C THR A 363 -5.98 -0.75 -7.37
#